data_7585c1fb7305a3d2a7fd7abdf5ca45a1
#
_entry.id   7585c1fb7305a3d2a7fd7abdf5ca45a1
#
_cell.length_a   1.000
_cell.length_b   1.000
_cell.length_c   1.000
_cell.angle_alpha   90.00
_cell.angle_beta   90.00
_cell.angle_gamma   90.00
#
_symmetry.space_group_name_H-M   'P 1'
#
loop_
_entity.id
_entity.type
_entity.pdbx_description
1 polymer ?
#
loop_
_entity_poly.entity_id
_entity_poly.type
_entity_poly.pdbx_seq_one_letter_code
_entity_poly.pdbx_strand_id
1 'polypeptide(L)'
;MNWKEKLKLIPKTIFYITFVGSVMPMYLNISKGLYNNFIATSISFYLDTLFLNWNTSFPAVTICELYNGEKLWDLSEKYFGIDHDLRLDDVVGEIVYFQGSCTACDTCDNQNLTCPQNFTQLLDMFRSNCSELIGNCKYNNNFIECCDHFQPLRTEYGLCYAFNSNQANKAAEVAYINNRRAGAGHLTFEVTADIQLFLHSPFEIPFLTADGMIRETVLQGWNKEIIITAMEVYNHQSLSTIDMDERKCRFFTERTDLGSYLELYSFYSFSTCIVECAFSIHLKFCNCSNHFLAKEGSAHYRMCDYEGLMCLTDYYYDILEERRQCDCMSPCEEPEYNIIFNSAEWNMKRKSDLTKIRVGLAELPTLRYVRKVSKTNLDLLSKYKYLHMYMGVNV
;
A
#
# COMPACT_ATOMS: atom_id res chain seq x y z
N MET A 1 40.56 22.90 -62.27
CA MET A 1 41.07 21.95 -61.24
C MET A 1 41.80 20.83 -62.01
N ASN A 2 43.14 20.80 -61.86
CA ASN A 2 44.04 19.98 -62.70
C ASN A 2 43.87 18.48 -62.27
N TRP A 3 43.96 17.56 -63.20
CA TRP A 3 43.73 16.12 -63.01
C TRP A 3 44.67 15.53 -61.91
N LYS A 4 45.87 16.09 -61.77
CA LYS A 4 46.80 15.76 -60.70
C LYS A 4 46.35 16.17 -59.28
N GLU A 5 45.51 17.19 -59.12
CA GLU A 5 44.93 17.59 -57.84
C GLU A 5 43.73 16.70 -57.45
N LYS A 6 42.96 16.24 -58.45
CA LYS A 6 41.91 15.27 -58.23
C LYS A 6 42.43 13.91 -57.73
N LEU A 7 43.63 13.48 -58.32
CA LEU A 7 44.23 12.20 -57.89
C LEU A 7 44.81 12.24 -56.47
N LYS A 8 45.16 13.41 -55.93
CA LYS A 8 45.60 13.58 -54.54
C LYS A 8 44.46 13.74 -53.56
N LEU A 9 43.29 14.10 -54.05
CA LEU A 9 42.11 14.27 -53.23
C LEU A 9 41.44 12.92 -52.90
N ILE A 10 41.47 11.96 -53.86
CA ILE A 10 40.83 10.64 -53.74
C ILE A 10 41.32 9.87 -52.48
N PRO A 11 42.61 9.71 -52.21
CA PRO A 11 43.08 8.99 -51.04
C PRO A 11 42.74 9.71 -49.72
N LYS A 12 42.70 11.05 -49.73
CA LYS A 12 42.26 11.81 -48.54
C LYS A 12 40.81 11.64 -48.27
N THR A 13 39.96 11.64 -49.32
CA THR A 13 38.52 11.46 -49.19
C THR A 13 38.15 10.01 -48.73
N ILE A 14 38.83 9.02 -49.30
CA ILE A 14 38.66 7.61 -48.88
C ILE A 14 39.12 7.43 -47.43
N PHE A 15 40.28 7.99 -47.05
CA PHE A 15 40.75 7.96 -45.67
C PHE A 15 39.75 8.61 -44.69
N TYR A 16 39.18 9.77 -45.11
CA TYR A 16 38.21 10.47 -44.27
C TYR A 16 36.90 9.67 -44.12
N ILE A 17 36.39 9.05 -45.20
CA ILE A 17 35.21 8.21 -45.19
C ILE A 17 35.44 6.95 -44.35
N THR A 18 36.58 6.29 -44.46
CA THR A 18 36.91 5.10 -43.68
C THR A 18 37.14 5.46 -42.20
N PHE A 19 37.79 6.60 -41.91
CA PHE A 19 37.99 7.09 -40.57
C PHE A 19 36.67 7.45 -39.90
N VAL A 20 35.81 8.24 -40.55
CA VAL A 20 34.47 8.58 -40.03
C VAL A 20 33.62 7.34 -39.90
N GLY A 21 33.64 6.41 -40.86
CA GLY A 21 32.89 5.16 -40.84
C GLY A 21 33.28 4.19 -39.70
N SER A 22 34.56 4.25 -39.27
CA SER A 22 35.05 3.40 -38.16
C SER A 22 34.97 4.09 -36.79
N VAL A 23 35.26 5.37 -36.71
CA VAL A 23 35.32 6.11 -35.45
C VAL A 23 33.92 6.52 -34.97
N MET A 24 33.01 6.87 -35.88
CA MET A 24 31.65 7.28 -35.52
C MET A 24 30.82 6.19 -34.80
N PRO A 25 30.81 4.94 -35.27
CA PRO A 25 30.12 3.86 -34.53
C PRO A 25 30.75 3.61 -33.16
N MET A 26 32.08 3.69 -33.05
CA MET A 26 32.78 3.55 -31.78
C MET A 26 32.39 4.68 -30.81
N TYR A 27 32.37 5.93 -31.28
CA TYR A 27 31.93 7.07 -30.50
C TYR A 27 30.49 6.93 -30.02
N LEU A 28 29.56 6.53 -30.90
CA LEU A 28 28.18 6.32 -30.55
C LEU A 28 28.01 5.21 -29.50
N ASN A 29 28.74 4.11 -29.63
CA ASN A 29 28.70 3.03 -28.64
C ASN A 29 29.24 3.47 -27.28
N ILE A 30 30.37 4.21 -27.24
CA ILE A 30 30.91 4.75 -25.99
C ILE A 30 29.95 5.77 -25.38
N SER A 31 29.38 6.68 -26.19
CA SER A 31 28.40 7.67 -25.74
C SER A 31 27.15 7.01 -25.15
N LYS A 32 26.62 5.98 -25.83
CA LYS A 32 25.50 5.19 -25.33
C LYS A 32 25.83 4.45 -24.03
N GLY A 33 27.05 3.89 -23.94
CA GLY A 33 27.54 3.25 -22.71
C GLY A 33 27.68 4.22 -21.55
N LEU A 34 28.20 5.43 -21.78
CA LEU A 34 28.30 6.50 -20.78
C LEU A 34 26.92 6.95 -20.30
N TYR A 35 25.96 7.13 -21.21
CA TYR A 35 24.61 7.52 -20.91
C TYR A 35 23.88 6.42 -20.11
N ASN A 36 23.92 5.17 -20.56
CA ASN A 36 23.33 4.04 -19.86
C ASN A 36 23.92 3.86 -18.45
N ASN A 37 25.24 4.01 -18.30
CA ASN A 37 25.89 3.95 -16.99
C ASN A 37 25.53 5.16 -16.11
N PHE A 38 25.30 6.32 -16.70
CA PHE A 38 24.83 7.50 -15.98
C PHE A 38 23.46 7.24 -15.38
N ILE A 39 22.48 6.79 -16.19
CA ILE A 39 21.13 6.47 -15.74
C ILE A 39 21.16 5.37 -14.67
N ALA A 40 21.85 4.26 -14.95
CA ALA A 40 21.91 3.11 -14.03
C ALA A 40 22.52 3.42 -12.66
N THR A 41 23.35 4.47 -12.54
CA THR A 41 24.09 4.81 -11.33
C THR A 41 23.89 6.26 -10.88
N SER A 42 22.84 6.93 -11.36
CA SER A 42 22.52 8.32 -10.97
C SER A 42 22.14 8.44 -9.51
N ILE A 43 21.55 7.39 -8.95
CA ILE A 43 21.10 7.32 -7.56
C ILE A 43 22.04 6.44 -6.76
N SER A 44 22.42 6.89 -5.57
CA SER A 44 23.20 6.13 -4.60
C SER A 44 22.53 6.08 -3.26
N PHE A 45 22.79 5.00 -2.53
CA PHE A 45 22.42 4.82 -1.14
C PHE A 45 23.64 5.02 -0.26
N TYR A 46 23.49 5.75 0.82
CA TYR A 46 24.48 5.80 1.88
C TYR A 46 23.82 5.63 3.24
N LEU A 47 24.59 5.16 4.21
CA LEU A 47 24.13 4.96 5.56
C LEU A 47 24.32 6.26 6.35
N ASP A 48 23.23 6.79 6.88
CA ASP A 48 23.25 7.90 7.83
C ASP A 48 23.20 7.34 9.26
N THR A 49 24.06 7.85 10.11
CA THR A 49 24.17 7.48 11.53
C THR A 49 23.93 8.65 12.47
N LEU A 50 23.53 9.80 11.94
CA LEU A 50 23.28 11.02 12.73
C LEU A 50 21.88 11.02 13.38
N PHE A 51 21.56 9.94 14.09
CA PHE A 51 20.23 9.61 14.60
C PHE A 51 19.69 10.53 15.71
N LEU A 52 20.48 11.43 16.26
CA LEU A 52 20.09 12.22 17.44
C LEU A 52 18.86 13.12 17.22
N ASN A 53 18.63 13.55 15.98
CA ASN A 53 17.57 14.49 15.61
C ASN A 53 16.51 13.87 14.69
N TRP A 54 16.52 12.54 14.51
CA TRP A 54 15.53 11.90 13.65
C TRP A 54 14.15 11.84 14.31
N ASN A 55 13.15 12.00 13.48
CA ASN A 55 11.77 11.68 13.76
C ASN A 55 11.41 10.40 13.03
N THR A 56 10.94 9.41 13.76
CA THR A 56 10.48 8.12 13.23
C THR A 56 8.98 8.02 13.42
N SER A 57 8.23 7.75 12.36
CA SER A 57 6.80 7.53 12.46
C SER A 57 6.51 6.23 13.23
N PHE A 58 5.54 6.29 14.15
CA PHE A 58 4.96 5.08 14.70
C PHE A 58 4.21 4.33 13.57
N PRO A 59 4.21 2.99 13.53
CA PRO A 59 3.45 2.28 12.50
C PRO A 59 1.97 2.62 12.53
N ALA A 60 1.32 2.54 11.40
CA ALA A 60 -0.12 2.46 11.39
C ALA A 60 -0.54 1.10 11.95
N VAL A 61 -1.53 1.13 12.85
CA VAL A 61 -2.13 -0.06 13.47
C VAL A 61 -3.57 -0.13 13.00
N THR A 62 -3.85 -1.06 12.09
CA THR A 62 -5.20 -1.23 11.53
C THR A 62 -5.86 -2.48 12.07
N ILE A 63 -7.11 -2.34 12.46
CA ILE A 63 -7.93 -3.39 13.06
C ILE A 63 -9.13 -3.62 12.17
N CYS A 64 -9.31 -4.87 11.72
CA CYS A 64 -10.47 -5.31 10.96
C CYS A 64 -11.19 -6.40 11.74
N GLU A 65 -12.48 -6.22 11.99
CA GLU A 65 -13.32 -7.23 12.66
C GLU A 65 -13.40 -8.49 11.80
N LEU A 66 -13.16 -9.64 12.40
CA LEU A 66 -13.33 -10.94 11.78
C LEU A 66 -14.78 -11.43 11.87
N TYR A 67 -15.10 -12.46 11.06
CA TYR A 67 -16.39 -13.12 11.09
C TYR A 67 -16.73 -13.60 12.50
N ASN A 68 -17.92 -13.21 12.99
CA ASN A 68 -18.48 -13.63 14.26
C ASN A 68 -19.87 -14.22 14.04
N GLY A 69 -19.94 -15.56 14.00
CA GLY A 69 -21.17 -16.27 13.71
C GLY A 69 -22.25 -16.10 14.79
N GLU A 70 -21.89 -15.99 16.07
CA GLU A 70 -22.85 -15.79 17.18
C GLU A 70 -23.51 -14.42 17.08
N LYS A 71 -22.70 -13.37 16.90
CA LYS A 71 -23.20 -12.01 16.69
C LYS A 71 -24.09 -11.93 15.44
N LEU A 72 -23.68 -12.57 14.35
CA LEU A 72 -24.44 -12.60 13.11
C LEU A 72 -25.81 -13.23 13.34
N TRP A 73 -25.84 -14.39 13.99
CA TRP A 73 -27.08 -15.10 14.33
C TRP A 73 -28.04 -14.23 15.15
N ASP A 74 -27.58 -13.65 16.26
CA ASP A 74 -28.39 -12.81 17.13
C ASP A 74 -28.98 -11.60 16.40
N LEU A 75 -28.17 -10.99 15.50
CA LEU A 75 -28.63 -9.84 14.71
C LEU A 75 -29.59 -10.27 13.59
N SER A 76 -29.37 -11.44 12.97
CA SER A 76 -30.25 -12.00 11.94
C SER A 76 -31.63 -12.33 12.53
N GLU A 77 -31.72 -12.98 13.70
CA GLU A 77 -32.97 -13.21 14.39
C GLU A 77 -33.75 -11.91 14.69
N LYS A 78 -33.01 -10.89 15.10
CA LYS A 78 -33.60 -9.57 15.38
C LYS A 78 -34.09 -8.86 14.12
N TYR A 79 -33.40 -9.02 12.99
CA TYR A 79 -33.69 -8.33 11.75
C TYR A 79 -34.74 -9.05 10.89
N PHE A 80 -34.60 -10.36 10.74
CA PHE A 80 -35.47 -11.20 9.90
C PHE A 80 -36.62 -11.89 10.70
N GLY A 81 -36.48 -11.98 12.03
CA GLY A 81 -37.40 -12.72 12.90
C GLY A 81 -36.88 -14.11 13.29
N ILE A 82 -37.44 -14.69 14.35
CA ILE A 82 -36.98 -15.96 14.94
C ILE A 82 -37.10 -17.16 13.98
N ASP A 83 -38.11 -17.15 13.09
CA ASP A 83 -38.36 -18.24 12.13
C ASP A 83 -37.84 -17.91 10.71
N HIS A 84 -36.80 -17.08 10.58
CA HIS A 84 -36.25 -16.75 9.29
C HIS A 84 -35.52 -17.93 8.65
N ASP A 85 -35.36 -17.89 7.33
CA ASP A 85 -34.61 -18.92 6.60
C ASP A 85 -33.09 -18.80 6.89
N LEU A 86 -32.51 -19.87 7.46
CA LEU A 86 -31.07 -19.91 7.85
C LEU A 86 -30.11 -19.64 6.72
N ARG A 87 -30.53 -19.84 5.45
CA ARG A 87 -29.71 -19.48 4.29
C ARG A 87 -29.45 -17.98 4.19
N LEU A 88 -30.32 -17.14 4.79
CA LEU A 88 -30.07 -15.70 4.89
C LEU A 88 -28.87 -15.37 5.77
N ASP A 89 -28.59 -16.17 6.80
CA ASP A 89 -27.42 -15.97 7.66
C ASP A 89 -26.13 -16.17 6.88
N ASP A 90 -26.08 -17.21 6.04
CA ASP A 90 -24.92 -17.46 5.18
C ASP A 90 -24.72 -16.33 4.17
N VAL A 91 -25.80 -15.89 3.51
CA VAL A 91 -25.75 -14.75 2.57
C VAL A 91 -25.28 -13.47 3.25
N VAL A 92 -25.90 -13.12 4.38
CA VAL A 92 -25.53 -11.91 5.13
C VAL A 92 -24.10 -11.99 5.63
N GLY A 93 -23.67 -13.17 6.13
CA GLY A 93 -22.31 -13.42 6.57
C GLY A 93 -21.29 -13.19 5.45
N GLU A 94 -21.52 -13.75 4.27
CA GLU A 94 -20.62 -13.57 3.13
C GLU A 94 -20.63 -12.13 2.57
N ILE A 95 -21.73 -11.39 2.68
CA ILE A 95 -21.79 -9.96 2.31
C ILE A 95 -21.05 -9.11 3.35
N VAL A 96 -21.38 -9.29 4.64
CA VAL A 96 -20.83 -8.45 5.72
C VAL A 96 -19.33 -8.67 5.90
N TYR A 97 -18.83 -9.88 5.67
CA TYR A 97 -17.42 -10.26 5.79
C TYR A 97 -16.84 -10.72 4.45
N PHE A 98 -17.21 -10.05 3.36
CA PHE A 98 -16.80 -10.38 2.00
C PHE A 98 -15.28 -10.43 1.85
N GLN A 99 -14.77 -11.50 1.23
CA GLN A 99 -13.33 -11.70 0.97
C GLN A 99 -13.02 -12.03 -0.50
N GLY A 100 -13.76 -11.40 -1.41
CA GLY A 100 -13.55 -11.54 -2.85
C GLY A 100 -14.49 -12.53 -3.55
N SER A 101 -15.24 -13.35 -2.80
CA SER A 101 -16.24 -14.28 -3.33
C SER A 101 -17.48 -14.34 -2.45
N CYS A 102 -18.62 -14.68 -3.02
CA CYS A 102 -19.90 -14.88 -2.33
C CYS A 102 -20.59 -16.11 -2.93
N THR A 103 -20.40 -17.28 -2.31
CA THR A 103 -20.99 -18.53 -2.78
C THR A 103 -22.48 -18.67 -2.39
N ALA A 104 -22.85 -18.14 -1.22
CA ALA A 104 -24.22 -18.11 -0.75
C ALA A 104 -25.11 -17.14 -1.55
N CYS A 105 -24.52 -16.19 -2.29
CA CYS A 105 -25.26 -15.24 -3.11
C CYS A 105 -26.13 -15.89 -4.19
N ASP A 106 -25.77 -17.10 -4.69
CA ASP A 106 -26.57 -17.89 -5.64
C ASP A 106 -27.99 -18.18 -5.13
N THR A 107 -28.16 -18.32 -3.83
CA THR A 107 -29.48 -18.58 -3.24
C THR A 107 -30.46 -17.41 -3.40
N CYS A 108 -29.95 -16.20 -3.59
CA CYS A 108 -30.76 -14.99 -3.77
C CYS A 108 -31.23 -14.79 -5.20
N ASP A 109 -30.55 -15.40 -6.18
CA ASP A 109 -30.91 -15.28 -7.60
C ASP A 109 -31.91 -16.38 -8.03
N ASN A 110 -31.70 -17.62 -7.60
CA ASN A 110 -32.39 -18.79 -8.12
C ASN A 110 -33.57 -19.31 -7.27
N GLN A 111 -33.82 -18.74 -6.09
CA GLN A 111 -34.83 -19.24 -5.15
C GLN A 111 -35.75 -18.13 -4.67
N ASN A 112 -36.99 -18.47 -4.33
CA ASN A 112 -38.01 -17.56 -3.77
C ASN A 112 -37.63 -16.97 -2.39
N LEU A 113 -36.36 -16.62 -2.20
CA LEU A 113 -35.82 -16.03 -0.99
C LEU A 113 -35.77 -14.50 -1.14
N THR A 114 -36.38 -13.79 -0.22
CA THR A 114 -36.35 -12.33 -0.20
C THR A 114 -35.06 -11.87 0.48
N CYS A 115 -34.06 -11.60 -0.34
CA CYS A 115 -32.74 -11.15 0.15
C CYS A 115 -32.68 -9.64 0.33
N PRO A 116 -31.93 -9.14 1.34
CA PRO A 116 -31.72 -7.71 1.56
C PRO A 116 -30.94 -7.08 0.40
N GLN A 117 -31.45 -5.98 -0.16
CA GLN A 117 -30.84 -5.32 -1.32
C GLN A 117 -29.85 -4.20 -0.95
N ASN A 118 -29.93 -3.67 0.27
CA ASN A 118 -29.08 -2.57 0.71
C ASN A 118 -27.87 -3.10 1.52
N PHE A 119 -26.77 -3.34 0.83
CA PHE A 119 -25.55 -3.85 1.47
C PHE A 119 -24.92 -2.85 2.44
N THR A 120 -25.02 -1.54 2.17
CA THR A 120 -24.54 -0.51 3.09
C THR A 120 -25.28 -0.59 4.43
N GLN A 121 -26.60 -0.75 4.40
CA GLN A 121 -27.39 -0.91 5.61
C GLN A 121 -27.02 -2.20 6.37
N LEU A 122 -26.76 -3.30 5.65
CA LEU A 122 -26.29 -4.54 6.29
C LEU A 122 -24.96 -4.33 7.00
N LEU A 123 -24.01 -3.67 6.36
CA LEU A 123 -22.71 -3.38 6.98
C LEU A 123 -22.88 -2.54 8.25
N ASP A 124 -23.69 -1.48 8.20
CA ASP A 124 -23.93 -0.60 9.36
C ASP A 124 -24.63 -1.34 10.54
N MET A 125 -25.42 -2.36 10.26
CA MET A 125 -26.14 -3.13 11.27
C MET A 125 -25.32 -4.28 11.86
N PHE A 126 -24.56 -4.99 11.03
CA PHE A 126 -23.92 -6.24 11.43
C PHE A 126 -22.44 -6.08 11.81
N ARG A 127 -21.74 -5.02 11.35
CA ARG A 127 -20.38 -4.76 11.78
C ARG A 127 -20.34 -3.86 13.02
N SER A 128 -19.32 -4.06 13.84
CA SER A 128 -19.13 -3.24 15.04
C SER A 128 -18.65 -1.84 14.67
N ASN A 129 -19.23 -0.84 15.31
CA ASN A 129 -18.66 0.51 15.24
C ASN A 129 -17.40 0.61 16.12
N CYS A 130 -16.64 1.70 15.99
CA CYS A 130 -15.38 1.88 16.71
C CYS A 130 -15.55 1.76 18.22
N SER A 131 -16.58 2.39 18.79
CA SER A 131 -16.80 2.41 20.25
C SER A 131 -17.27 1.07 20.82
N GLU A 132 -17.85 0.21 19.98
CA GLU A 132 -18.19 -1.17 20.36
C GLU A 132 -16.97 -2.10 20.27
N LEU A 133 -16.11 -1.88 19.28
CA LEU A 133 -14.98 -2.76 19.00
C LEU A 133 -13.75 -2.45 19.85
N ILE A 134 -13.45 -1.16 20.10
CA ILE A 134 -12.17 -0.69 20.65
C ILE A 134 -12.39 0.12 21.92
N GLY A 135 -11.63 -0.19 22.96
CA GLY A 135 -11.67 0.55 24.24
C GLY A 135 -10.33 0.64 24.94
N ASN A 136 -10.28 1.43 26.00
CA ASN A 136 -9.15 1.58 26.91
C ASN A 136 -7.80 1.91 26.26
N CYS A 137 -7.81 2.84 25.29
CA CYS A 137 -6.64 3.21 24.52
C CYS A 137 -5.64 4.04 25.34
N LYS A 138 -4.34 3.71 25.18
CA LYS A 138 -3.22 4.43 25.77
C LYS A 138 -2.06 4.51 24.78
N TYR A 139 -1.49 5.69 24.67
CA TYR A 139 -0.24 5.89 23.97
C TYR A 139 0.83 6.38 24.96
N ASN A 140 1.97 5.67 25.06
CA ASN A 140 3.02 5.93 26.06
C ASN A 140 2.47 6.06 27.49
N ASN A 141 1.54 5.16 27.88
CA ASN A 141 0.80 5.14 29.15
C ASN A 141 -0.18 6.30 29.39
N ASN A 142 -0.29 7.25 28.48
CA ASN A 142 -1.30 8.30 28.55
C ASN A 142 -2.60 7.83 27.93
N PHE A 143 -3.72 8.03 28.61
CA PHE A 143 -5.05 7.73 28.07
C PHE A 143 -5.35 8.64 26.88
N ILE A 144 -5.92 8.07 25.83
CA ILE A 144 -6.42 8.74 24.63
C ILE A 144 -7.83 8.23 24.32
N GLU A 145 -8.65 9.08 23.71
CA GLU A 145 -9.97 8.66 23.19
C GLU A 145 -9.80 7.77 21.97
N CYS A 146 -10.22 6.49 22.09
CA CYS A 146 -9.94 5.49 21.07
C CYS A 146 -10.41 5.92 19.68
N CYS A 147 -11.66 6.32 19.54
CA CYS A 147 -12.29 6.59 18.25
C CYS A 147 -11.94 7.96 17.64
N ASP A 148 -11.26 8.81 18.40
CA ASP A 148 -10.65 10.02 17.84
C ASP A 148 -9.34 9.70 17.13
N HIS A 149 -8.66 8.61 17.53
CA HIS A 149 -7.37 8.21 17.00
C HIS A 149 -7.41 6.98 16.11
N PHE A 150 -8.33 6.04 16.35
CA PHE A 150 -8.67 4.96 15.44
C PHE A 150 -9.72 5.43 14.45
N GLN A 151 -9.28 5.93 13.31
CA GLN A 151 -10.16 6.49 12.30
C GLN A 151 -10.64 5.42 11.29
N PRO A 152 -11.86 5.56 10.76
CA PRO A 152 -12.38 4.62 9.78
C PRO A 152 -11.55 4.61 8.50
N LEU A 153 -11.15 3.42 8.07
CA LEU A 153 -10.38 3.15 6.86
C LEU A 153 -11.09 2.11 6.02
N ARG A 154 -11.42 2.45 4.77
CA ARG A 154 -11.95 1.49 3.80
C ARG A 154 -10.83 0.61 3.28
N THR A 155 -11.06 -0.69 3.29
CA THR A 155 -10.11 -1.71 2.84
C THR A 155 -10.84 -2.82 2.10
N GLU A 156 -10.12 -3.76 1.54
CA GLU A 156 -10.72 -4.99 0.97
C GLU A 156 -11.33 -5.92 2.05
N TYR A 157 -11.03 -5.69 3.33
CA TYR A 157 -11.67 -6.35 4.48
C TYR A 157 -12.95 -5.63 4.94
N GLY A 158 -13.37 -4.60 4.20
CA GLY A 158 -14.46 -3.71 4.57
C GLY A 158 -14.01 -2.50 5.36
N LEU A 159 -14.86 -2.01 6.24
CA LEU A 159 -14.54 -0.90 7.14
C LEU A 159 -13.68 -1.41 8.29
N CYS A 160 -12.45 -0.94 8.34
CA CYS A 160 -11.50 -1.18 9.43
C CYS A 160 -11.25 0.13 10.19
N TYR A 161 -10.60 0.06 11.34
CA TYR A 161 -10.22 1.22 12.13
C TYR A 161 -8.70 1.30 12.22
N ALA A 162 -8.13 2.43 11.81
CA ALA A 162 -6.69 2.62 11.71
C ALA A 162 -6.20 3.73 12.63
N PHE A 163 -5.25 3.38 13.49
CA PHE A 163 -4.46 4.32 14.28
C PHE A 163 -3.25 4.78 13.47
N ASN A 164 -2.95 6.08 13.47
CA ASN A 164 -1.79 6.69 12.80
C ASN A 164 -1.73 6.44 11.27
N SER A 165 -2.88 6.36 10.59
CA SER A 165 -2.95 6.20 9.14
C SER A 165 -3.23 7.52 8.44
N ASN A 166 -2.45 7.83 7.38
CA ASN A 166 -2.67 8.99 6.53
C ASN A 166 -3.77 8.75 5.48
N GLN A 167 -4.21 7.50 5.29
CA GLN A 167 -5.27 7.14 4.35
C GLN A 167 -6.67 7.18 4.97
N ALA A 168 -6.78 7.27 6.29
CA ALA A 168 -8.06 7.33 6.97
C ALA A 168 -8.80 8.65 6.69
N ASN A 169 -10.14 8.64 6.77
CA ASN A 169 -11.02 9.76 6.38
C ASN A 169 -10.73 11.09 7.09
N LYS A 170 -10.18 11.02 8.29
CA LYS A 170 -9.63 12.18 8.99
C LYS A 170 -8.18 11.84 9.31
N ALA A 171 -7.27 12.27 8.45
CA ALA A 171 -5.86 12.23 8.80
C ALA A 171 -5.71 12.80 10.21
N ALA A 172 -5.16 12.02 11.14
CA ALA A 172 -4.98 12.48 12.50
C ALA A 172 -4.22 13.79 12.46
N GLU A 173 -4.76 14.85 13.10
CA GLU A 173 -4.09 16.15 13.14
C GLU A 173 -2.68 16.04 13.74
N VAL A 174 -2.42 14.95 14.47
CA VAL A 174 -1.14 14.67 15.12
C VAL A 174 -0.61 13.34 14.65
N ALA A 175 0.36 13.36 13.75
CA ALA A 175 1.14 12.16 13.44
C ALA A 175 1.91 11.71 14.71
N TYR A 176 1.78 10.43 15.08
CA TYR A 176 2.54 9.85 16.19
C TYR A 176 3.98 9.65 15.77
N ILE A 177 4.82 10.59 16.19
CA ILE A 177 6.24 10.64 15.87
C ILE A 177 7.04 10.28 17.11
N ASN A 178 7.96 9.36 16.94
CA ASN A 178 8.89 8.92 17.95
C ASN A 178 10.26 9.56 17.71
N ASN A 179 10.87 10.04 18.77
CA ASN A 179 12.21 10.62 18.73
C ASN A 179 12.85 10.49 20.12
N ARG A 180 14.07 10.95 20.27
CA ARG A 180 14.81 10.85 21.53
C ARG A 180 14.10 11.49 22.74
N ARG A 181 13.20 12.46 22.53
CA ARG A 181 12.43 13.10 23.61
C ARG A 181 11.17 12.30 23.95
N ALA A 182 10.47 11.82 22.93
CA ALA A 182 9.22 11.08 23.07
C ALA A 182 9.43 9.59 23.40
N GLY A 183 10.62 9.05 23.12
CA GLY A 183 10.92 7.63 23.27
C GLY A 183 10.46 6.79 22.09
N ALA A 184 10.56 5.47 22.24
CA ALA A 184 10.26 4.52 21.17
C ALA A 184 8.77 4.33 20.88
N GLY A 185 7.89 4.79 21.74
CA GLY A 185 6.43 4.71 21.55
C GLY A 185 5.84 3.31 21.73
N HIS A 186 4.72 3.25 22.40
CA HIS A 186 3.90 2.04 22.51
C HIS A 186 2.42 2.40 22.61
N LEU A 187 1.61 1.65 21.88
CA LEU A 187 0.17 1.71 21.87
C LEU A 187 -0.40 0.52 22.64
N THR A 188 -1.36 0.74 23.53
CA THR A 188 -2.11 -0.32 24.21
C THR A 188 -3.60 -0.02 24.08
N PHE A 189 -4.39 -1.00 23.74
CA PHE A 189 -5.84 -0.91 23.63
C PHE A 189 -6.50 -2.26 23.93
N GLU A 190 -7.81 -2.28 24.09
CA GLU A 190 -8.60 -3.49 24.31
C GLU A 190 -9.62 -3.63 23.18
N VAL A 191 -9.90 -4.87 22.76
CA VAL A 191 -10.93 -5.20 21.76
C VAL A 191 -11.94 -6.19 22.32
N THR A 192 -13.18 -6.13 21.77
CA THR A 192 -14.33 -6.91 22.24
C THR A 192 -14.66 -8.09 21.32
N ALA A 193 -14.01 -8.20 20.16
CA ALA A 193 -14.27 -9.25 19.16
C ALA A 193 -12.97 -9.82 18.61
N ASP A 194 -13.08 -10.91 17.86
CA ASP A 194 -11.99 -11.44 17.06
C ASP A 194 -11.61 -10.44 15.97
N ILE A 195 -10.33 -10.19 15.83
CA ILE A 195 -9.82 -9.19 14.86
C ILE A 195 -8.65 -9.71 14.04
N GLN A 196 -8.52 -9.13 12.85
CA GLN A 196 -7.28 -9.13 12.10
C GLN A 196 -6.55 -7.81 12.38
N LEU A 197 -5.35 -7.92 12.94
CA LEU A 197 -4.46 -6.80 13.24
C LEU A 197 -3.41 -6.67 12.16
N PHE A 198 -3.23 -5.46 11.63
CA PHE A 198 -2.20 -5.14 10.65
C PHE A 198 -1.27 -4.04 11.19
N LEU A 199 0.03 -4.21 10.95
CA LEU A 199 1.04 -3.20 11.21
C LEU A 199 1.71 -2.84 9.88
N HIS A 200 1.66 -1.57 9.51
CA HIS A 200 2.13 -1.11 8.21
C HIS A 200 2.60 0.36 8.25
N SER A 201 3.14 0.84 7.14
CA SER A 201 3.45 2.26 6.98
C SER A 201 2.18 3.13 7.07
N PRO A 202 2.24 4.35 7.61
CA PRO A 202 1.10 5.25 7.68
C PRO A 202 0.42 5.55 6.33
N PHE A 203 1.11 5.36 5.21
CA PHE A 203 0.56 5.55 3.86
C PHE A 203 0.01 4.28 3.23
N GLU A 204 0.35 3.11 3.77
CA GLU A 204 -0.15 1.81 3.31
C GLU A 204 -1.54 1.50 3.88
N ILE A 205 -2.20 0.51 3.27
CA ILE A 205 -3.50 -0.03 3.71
C ILE A 205 -3.47 -1.55 3.70
N PRO A 206 -4.24 -2.23 4.55
CA PRO A 206 -4.44 -3.67 4.45
C PRO A 206 -5.14 -4.08 3.16
N PHE A 207 -4.67 -5.15 2.52
CA PHE A 207 -5.28 -5.73 1.34
C PHE A 207 -5.17 -7.27 1.35
N LEU A 208 -6.05 -7.97 0.61
CA LEU A 208 -6.23 -9.42 0.72
C LEU A 208 -4.97 -10.25 0.38
N THR A 209 -4.20 -9.80 -0.61
CA THR A 209 -2.99 -10.49 -1.10
C THR A 209 -1.70 -9.87 -0.58
N ALA A 210 -1.72 -9.20 0.59
CA ALA A 210 -0.55 -8.55 1.17
C ALA A 210 0.50 -9.56 1.63
N ASP A 211 1.51 -9.79 0.79
CA ASP A 211 2.73 -10.48 1.17
C ASP A 211 3.73 -9.46 1.74
N GLY A 212 4.27 -9.74 2.94
CA GLY A 212 5.27 -8.87 3.59
C GLY A 212 4.71 -7.84 4.57
N MET A 213 3.40 -7.61 4.63
CA MET A 213 2.78 -6.81 5.68
C MET A 213 2.62 -7.64 6.96
N ILE A 214 2.92 -7.06 8.13
CA ILE A 214 2.67 -7.73 9.40
C ILE A 214 1.17 -7.89 9.58
N ARG A 215 0.73 -9.15 9.64
CA ARG A 215 -0.66 -9.54 9.80
C ARG A 215 -0.79 -10.57 10.91
N GLU A 216 -1.62 -10.28 11.91
CA GLU A 216 -1.83 -11.14 13.07
C GLU A 216 -3.32 -11.32 13.36
N THR A 217 -3.74 -12.56 13.54
CA THR A 217 -5.08 -12.87 14.03
C THR A 217 -5.09 -12.82 15.54
N VAL A 218 -5.98 -12.05 16.12
CA VAL A 218 -6.16 -11.92 17.57
C VAL A 218 -7.55 -12.38 17.94
N LEU A 219 -7.62 -13.47 18.67
CA LEU A 219 -8.87 -14.06 19.15
C LEU A 219 -9.26 -13.45 20.49
N GLN A 220 -10.56 -13.35 20.73
CA GLN A 220 -11.13 -12.86 21.97
C GLN A 220 -10.62 -13.66 23.18
N GLY A 221 -10.29 -12.98 24.25
CA GLY A 221 -9.69 -13.59 25.46
C GLY A 221 -8.18 -13.83 25.39
N TRP A 222 -7.52 -13.64 24.24
CA TRP A 222 -6.07 -13.79 24.08
C TRP A 222 -5.36 -12.44 24.06
N ASN A 223 -4.69 -12.08 25.16
CA ASN A 223 -3.85 -10.88 25.17
C ASN A 223 -2.71 -11.02 24.17
N LYS A 224 -2.43 -9.97 23.42
CA LYS A 224 -1.40 -9.95 22.38
C LYS A 224 -0.38 -8.87 22.65
N GLU A 225 0.91 -9.22 22.56
CA GLU A 225 1.99 -8.23 22.60
C GLU A 225 2.91 -8.41 21.39
N ILE A 226 3.12 -7.31 20.64
CA ILE A 226 3.96 -7.28 19.45
C ILE A 226 4.97 -6.14 19.63
N ILE A 227 6.25 -6.50 19.61
CA ILE A 227 7.34 -5.52 19.63
C ILE A 227 8.07 -5.60 18.30
N ILE A 228 8.25 -4.45 17.66
CA ILE A 228 8.85 -4.33 16.34
C ILE A 228 10.10 -3.45 16.36
N THR A 229 10.91 -3.59 15.34
CA THR A 229 11.94 -2.62 14.93
C THR A 229 11.52 -1.93 13.65
N ALA A 230 11.99 -0.71 13.45
CA ALA A 230 11.77 0.05 12.23
C ALA A 230 13.09 0.31 11.51
N MET A 231 13.12 0.12 10.20
CA MET A 231 14.19 0.53 9.32
C MET A 231 13.62 1.52 8.31
N GLU A 232 14.26 2.66 8.15
CA GLU A 232 13.74 3.75 7.31
C GLU A 232 14.66 4.04 6.13
N VAL A 233 14.05 4.34 5.00
CA VAL A 233 14.72 4.93 3.83
C VAL A 233 14.32 6.40 3.74
N TYR A 234 15.29 7.28 3.85
CA TYR A 234 15.11 8.72 3.69
C TYR A 234 15.53 9.16 2.29
N ASN A 235 14.74 10.03 1.67
CA ASN A 235 15.05 10.57 0.37
C ASN A 235 15.59 12.00 0.49
N HIS A 236 16.78 12.22 -0.05
CA HIS A 236 17.33 13.56 -0.17
C HIS A 236 16.49 14.35 -1.19
N GLN A 237 16.29 15.65 -0.94
CA GLN A 237 15.47 16.55 -1.78
C GLN A 237 15.84 16.49 -3.28
N SER A 238 17.11 16.22 -3.61
CA SER A 238 17.55 16.08 -5.00
C SER A 238 16.84 14.95 -5.77
N LEU A 239 16.23 13.97 -5.08
CA LEU A 239 15.57 12.85 -5.74
C LEU A 239 14.25 13.29 -6.43
N SER A 240 13.60 14.33 -5.95
CA SER A 240 12.37 14.86 -6.58
C SER A 240 12.61 15.49 -7.96
N THR A 241 13.88 15.78 -8.31
CA THR A 241 14.26 16.32 -9.64
C THR A 241 14.49 15.22 -10.68
N ILE A 242 14.53 13.95 -10.27
CA ILE A 242 14.71 12.80 -11.16
C ILE A 242 13.35 12.28 -11.58
N ASP A 243 13.20 11.94 -12.85
CA ASP A 243 11.97 11.35 -13.37
C ASP A 243 11.67 10.02 -12.69
N MET A 244 10.39 9.72 -12.53
CA MET A 244 9.87 8.55 -11.84
C MET A 244 10.42 7.24 -12.44
N ASP A 245 10.50 7.16 -13.76
CA ASP A 245 11.05 5.98 -14.47
C ASP A 245 12.55 5.76 -14.21
N GLU A 246 13.29 6.84 -13.94
CA GLU A 246 14.73 6.75 -13.63
C GLU A 246 14.96 6.42 -12.16
N ARG A 247 14.17 6.99 -11.24
CA ARG A 247 14.33 6.75 -9.79
C ARG A 247 13.74 5.41 -9.32
N LYS A 248 12.87 4.78 -10.15
CA LYS A 248 12.26 3.47 -9.87
C LYS A 248 11.46 3.43 -8.55
N CYS A 249 10.91 4.55 -8.14
CA CYS A 249 10.00 4.65 -7.01
C CYS A 249 9.06 5.84 -7.17
N ARG A 250 7.94 5.84 -6.46
CA ARG A 250 6.92 6.88 -6.52
C ARG A 250 6.76 7.55 -5.15
N PHE A 251 6.69 8.88 -5.11
CA PHE A 251 6.36 9.60 -3.88
C PHE A 251 4.86 9.49 -3.58
N PHE A 252 4.50 9.56 -2.30
CA PHE A 252 3.11 9.46 -1.86
C PHE A 252 2.19 10.57 -2.41
N THR A 253 2.75 11.70 -2.87
CA THR A 253 2.00 12.79 -3.51
C THR A 253 1.78 12.58 -5.01
N GLU A 254 2.44 11.61 -5.62
CA GLU A 254 2.36 11.32 -7.05
C GLU A 254 1.32 10.24 -7.32
N ARG A 255 0.07 10.64 -7.46
CA ARG A 255 -1.06 9.72 -7.72
C ARG A 255 -0.96 9.06 -9.09
N THR A 256 -1.56 7.89 -9.22
CA THR A 256 -1.73 7.21 -10.52
C THR A 256 -2.86 7.87 -11.30
N ASP A 257 -2.82 7.78 -12.63
CA ASP A 257 -3.93 8.24 -13.48
C ASP A 257 -5.22 7.46 -13.21
N LEU A 258 -5.11 6.20 -12.78
CA LEU A 258 -6.22 5.35 -12.34
C LEU A 258 -6.92 5.93 -11.09
N GLY A 259 -6.18 6.50 -10.14
CA GLY A 259 -6.74 7.05 -8.92
C GLY A 259 -7.49 8.36 -9.09
N SER A 260 -7.36 9.05 -10.22
CA SER A 260 -7.94 10.39 -10.42
C SER A 260 -9.47 10.40 -10.46
N TYR A 261 -10.11 9.32 -10.91
CA TYR A 261 -11.58 9.18 -10.97
C TYR A 261 -12.15 8.19 -9.95
N LEU A 262 -11.31 7.33 -9.35
CA LEU A 262 -11.75 6.38 -8.32
C LEU A 262 -11.89 7.05 -6.95
N GLU A 263 -11.02 8.01 -6.63
CA GLU A 263 -10.99 8.75 -5.36
C GLU A 263 -11.08 7.86 -4.10
N LEU A 264 -10.52 6.66 -4.18
CA LEU A 264 -10.55 5.71 -3.05
C LEU A 264 -9.62 6.17 -1.93
N TYR A 265 -8.41 6.59 -2.28
CA TYR A 265 -7.37 6.97 -1.33
C TYR A 265 -6.74 8.32 -1.67
N SER A 266 -6.24 9.02 -0.64
CA SER A 266 -5.69 10.38 -0.80
C SER A 266 -4.23 10.38 -1.26
N PHE A 267 -3.45 9.37 -0.88
CA PHE A 267 -2.03 9.29 -1.14
C PHE A 267 -1.69 8.00 -1.90
N TYR A 268 -0.64 8.09 -2.72
CA TYR A 268 -0.07 6.91 -3.36
C TYR A 268 0.66 6.04 -2.33
N SER A 269 0.45 4.74 -2.42
CA SER A 269 1.28 3.70 -1.84
C SER A 269 1.22 2.45 -2.72
N PHE A 270 2.07 1.46 -2.44
CA PHE A 270 2.01 0.21 -3.19
C PHE A 270 0.66 -0.49 -3.00
N SER A 271 0.19 -0.57 -1.75
CA SER A 271 -1.08 -1.22 -1.42
C SER A 271 -2.30 -0.48 -2.01
N THR A 272 -2.32 0.86 -1.98
CA THR A 272 -3.42 1.62 -2.60
C THR A 272 -3.47 1.41 -4.11
N CYS A 273 -2.31 1.36 -4.78
CA CYS A 273 -2.22 1.06 -6.21
C CYS A 273 -2.77 -0.35 -6.52
N ILE A 274 -2.40 -1.36 -5.74
CA ILE A 274 -2.89 -2.75 -5.92
C ILE A 274 -4.41 -2.82 -5.74
N VAL A 275 -4.97 -2.13 -4.74
CA VAL A 275 -6.43 -2.12 -4.51
C VAL A 275 -7.16 -1.35 -5.61
N GLU A 276 -6.64 -0.23 -6.08
CA GLU A 276 -7.19 0.51 -7.22
C GLU A 276 -7.12 -0.29 -8.54
N CYS A 277 -6.03 -1.03 -8.74
CA CYS A 277 -5.90 -1.97 -9.85
C CYS A 277 -6.94 -3.09 -9.76
N ALA A 278 -7.09 -3.73 -8.59
CA ALA A 278 -8.11 -4.76 -8.36
C ALA A 278 -9.52 -4.22 -8.61
N PHE A 279 -9.80 -3.00 -8.18
CA PHE A 279 -11.06 -2.33 -8.47
C PHE A 279 -11.31 -2.21 -9.98
N SER A 280 -10.30 -1.80 -10.76
CA SER A 280 -10.38 -1.69 -12.21
C SER A 280 -10.60 -3.06 -12.88
N ILE A 281 -10.00 -4.12 -12.34
CA ILE A 281 -10.17 -5.50 -12.79
C ILE A 281 -11.62 -5.96 -12.55
N HIS A 282 -12.22 -5.65 -11.38
CA HIS A 282 -13.63 -5.93 -11.11
C HIS A 282 -14.55 -5.28 -12.14
N LEU A 283 -14.30 -4.00 -12.49
CA LEU A 283 -15.06 -3.32 -13.53
C LEU A 283 -14.89 -3.95 -14.91
N LYS A 284 -13.70 -4.44 -15.23
CA LYS A 284 -13.39 -5.10 -16.49
C LYS A 284 -14.13 -6.42 -16.66
N PHE A 285 -14.17 -7.27 -15.63
CA PHE A 285 -14.78 -8.60 -15.68
C PHE A 285 -16.30 -8.55 -15.47
N CYS A 286 -16.76 -7.77 -14.48
CA CYS A 286 -18.14 -7.80 -14.02
C CYS A 286 -18.90 -6.49 -14.17
N ASN A 287 -18.27 -5.44 -14.75
CA ASN A 287 -18.87 -4.11 -14.91
C ASN A 287 -19.43 -3.50 -13.60
N CYS A 288 -18.95 -3.98 -12.47
CA CYS A 288 -19.23 -3.45 -11.13
C CYS A 288 -18.06 -3.75 -10.19
N SER A 289 -17.99 -3.08 -9.05
CA SER A 289 -17.03 -3.41 -7.99
C SER A 289 -17.76 -3.73 -6.68
N ASN A 290 -17.07 -4.47 -5.79
CA ASN A 290 -17.66 -4.88 -4.53
C ASN A 290 -18.04 -3.68 -3.65
N HIS A 291 -18.97 -3.91 -2.74
CA HIS A 291 -19.55 -2.89 -1.87
C HIS A 291 -18.58 -2.33 -0.80
N PHE A 292 -17.44 -2.97 -0.55
CA PHE A 292 -16.42 -2.42 0.35
C PHE A 292 -15.64 -1.26 -0.28
N LEU A 293 -15.37 -1.35 -1.58
CA LEU A 293 -14.58 -0.38 -2.32
C LEU A 293 -15.47 0.62 -3.08
N ALA A 294 -16.58 0.15 -3.64
CA ALA A 294 -17.51 1.01 -4.39
C ALA A 294 -18.25 1.97 -3.45
N LYS A 295 -18.39 3.23 -3.88
CA LYS A 295 -19.29 4.20 -3.22
C LYS A 295 -20.68 4.09 -3.83
N GLU A 296 -21.69 4.00 -2.99
CA GLU A 296 -23.08 4.05 -3.42
C GLU A 296 -23.39 5.37 -4.14
N GLY A 297 -24.08 5.30 -5.27
CA GLY A 297 -24.47 6.47 -6.06
C GLY A 297 -23.33 7.12 -6.85
N SER A 298 -22.19 6.47 -7.03
CA SER A 298 -21.14 6.97 -7.92
C SER A 298 -21.64 7.08 -9.37
N ALA A 299 -21.32 8.20 -10.06
CA ALA A 299 -21.64 8.40 -11.47
C ALA A 299 -20.69 7.62 -12.41
N HIS A 300 -19.56 7.12 -11.92
CA HIS A 300 -18.49 6.57 -12.74
C HIS A 300 -18.46 5.03 -12.75
N TYR A 301 -19.06 4.37 -11.75
CA TYR A 301 -19.05 2.92 -11.63
C TYR A 301 -20.26 2.42 -10.83
N ARG A 302 -20.65 1.18 -11.07
CA ARG A 302 -21.74 0.49 -10.37
C ARG A 302 -21.17 -0.32 -9.19
N MET A 303 -21.84 -0.26 -8.04
CA MET A 303 -21.64 -1.22 -6.96
C MET A 303 -22.32 -2.54 -7.36
N CYS A 304 -21.66 -3.67 -7.12
CA CYS A 304 -22.22 -4.99 -7.41
C CYS A 304 -23.47 -5.27 -6.54
N ASP A 305 -24.50 -5.77 -7.19
CA ASP A 305 -25.63 -6.49 -6.60
C ASP A 305 -25.29 -7.99 -6.47
N TYR A 306 -26.27 -8.84 -6.16
CA TYR A 306 -26.05 -10.30 -6.03
C TYR A 306 -25.49 -10.92 -7.30
N GLU A 307 -26.05 -10.58 -8.47
CA GLU A 307 -25.55 -11.04 -9.77
C GLU A 307 -24.11 -10.61 -10.00
N GLY A 308 -23.78 -9.37 -9.64
CA GLY A 308 -22.41 -8.85 -9.72
C GLY A 308 -21.44 -9.54 -8.76
N LEU A 309 -21.86 -9.86 -7.53
CA LEU A 309 -21.03 -10.61 -6.58
C LEU A 309 -20.81 -12.05 -7.02
N MET A 310 -21.81 -12.70 -7.64
CA MET A 310 -21.66 -14.02 -8.24
C MET A 310 -20.68 -13.97 -9.42
N CYS A 311 -20.76 -12.95 -10.28
CA CYS A 311 -19.76 -12.75 -11.33
C CYS A 311 -18.34 -12.62 -10.74
N LEU A 312 -18.12 -11.85 -9.68
CA LEU A 312 -16.81 -11.77 -9.03
C LEU A 312 -16.37 -13.13 -8.45
N THR A 313 -17.30 -13.95 -8.01
CA THR A 313 -17.04 -15.30 -7.50
C THR A 313 -16.62 -16.23 -8.63
N ASP A 314 -17.32 -16.22 -9.77
CA ASP A 314 -17.01 -17.05 -10.93
C ASP A 314 -15.63 -16.72 -11.53
N TYR A 315 -15.27 -15.44 -11.57
CA TYR A 315 -13.97 -14.97 -12.07
C TYR A 315 -12.90 -14.79 -10.98
N TYR A 316 -13.13 -15.32 -9.77
CA TYR A 316 -12.23 -15.10 -8.62
C TYR A 316 -10.76 -15.41 -8.93
N TYR A 317 -10.47 -16.56 -9.54
CA TYR A 317 -9.10 -16.95 -9.86
C TYR A 317 -8.48 -16.14 -11.01
N ASP A 318 -9.28 -15.75 -12.00
CA ASP A 318 -8.83 -14.91 -13.11
C ASP A 318 -8.49 -13.50 -12.63
N ILE A 319 -9.32 -12.96 -11.71
CA ILE A 319 -9.09 -11.67 -11.04
C ILE A 319 -7.80 -11.71 -10.23
N LEU A 320 -7.55 -12.78 -9.46
CA LEU A 320 -6.32 -12.93 -8.69
C LEU A 320 -5.08 -13.01 -9.59
N GLU A 321 -5.16 -13.72 -10.73
CA GLU A 321 -4.04 -13.82 -11.66
C GLU A 321 -3.75 -12.48 -12.35
N GLU A 322 -4.79 -11.78 -12.82
CA GLU A 322 -4.61 -10.46 -13.44
C GLU A 322 -4.09 -9.42 -12.43
N ARG A 323 -4.51 -9.50 -11.16
CA ARG A 323 -4.02 -8.65 -10.08
C ARG A 323 -2.51 -8.76 -9.86
N ARG A 324 -1.89 -9.93 -10.07
CA ARG A 324 -0.44 -10.12 -9.99
C ARG A 324 0.31 -9.36 -11.06
N GLN A 325 -0.36 -8.96 -12.13
CA GLN A 325 0.21 -8.23 -13.27
C GLN A 325 0.04 -6.71 -13.12
N CYS A 326 -0.54 -6.22 -12.01
CA CYS A 326 -0.66 -4.79 -11.73
C CYS A 326 0.72 -4.12 -11.67
N ASP A 327 0.93 -3.13 -12.51
CA ASP A 327 2.18 -2.35 -12.56
C ASP A 327 2.19 -1.28 -11.45
N CYS A 328 2.39 -1.72 -10.22
CA CYS A 328 2.48 -0.85 -9.05
C CYS A 328 3.93 -0.66 -8.65
N MET A 329 4.40 0.57 -8.70
CA MET A 329 5.75 0.95 -8.34
C MET A 329 5.90 1.04 -6.82
N SER A 330 7.06 0.62 -6.29
CA SER A 330 7.37 0.77 -4.86
C SER A 330 7.36 2.24 -4.45
N PRO A 331 6.90 2.58 -3.24
CA PRO A 331 7.01 3.94 -2.72
C PRO A 331 8.48 4.34 -2.51
N CYS A 332 8.77 5.64 -2.65
CA CYS A 332 10.13 6.16 -2.38
C CYS A 332 10.43 6.19 -0.87
N GLU A 333 9.41 6.38 -0.07
CA GLU A 333 9.47 6.50 1.40
C GLU A 333 8.59 5.42 2.01
N GLU A 334 9.24 4.39 2.53
CA GLU A 334 8.54 3.31 3.22
C GLU A 334 9.40 2.82 4.38
N PRO A 335 8.92 2.97 5.63
CA PRO A 335 9.53 2.30 6.76
C PRO A 335 9.24 0.80 6.68
N GLU A 336 10.26 -0.01 6.85
CA GLU A 336 10.14 -1.46 7.00
C GLU A 336 10.06 -1.81 8.48
N TYR A 337 9.03 -2.57 8.86
CA TYR A 337 8.82 -3.02 10.24
C TYR A 337 9.08 -4.52 10.34
N ASN A 338 9.89 -4.91 11.32
CA ASN A 338 10.22 -6.31 11.58
C ASN A 338 9.83 -6.68 13.01
N ILE A 339 9.10 -7.80 13.16
CA ILE A 339 8.74 -8.33 14.48
C ILE A 339 9.98 -8.91 15.15
N ILE A 340 10.26 -8.45 16.36
CA ILE A 340 11.32 -9.03 17.21
C ILE A 340 10.76 -9.80 18.40
N PHE A 341 9.52 -9.48 18.80
CA PHE A 341 8.82 -10.21 19.85
C PHE A 341 7.34 -10.28 19.52
N ASN A 342 6.76 -11.47 19.67
CA ASN A 342 5.36 -11.73 19.42
C ASN A 342 4.86 -12.77 20.42
N SER A 343 3.94 -12.40 21.30
CA SER A 343 3.34 -13.29 22.26
C SER A 343 1.83 -13.23 22.24
N ALA A 344 1.20 -14.36 22.57
CA ALA A 344 -0.22 -14.44 22.80
C ALA A 344 -0.45 -15.22 24.11
N GLU A 345 -1.14 -14.63 25.06
CA GLU A 345 -1.38 -15.22 26.38
C GLU A 345 -2.87 -15.25 26.68
N TRP A 346 -3.37 -16.42 27.09
CA TRP A 346 -4.77 -16.56 27.52
C TRP A 346 -5.03 -15.79 28.82
N ASN A 347 -6.08 -14.95 28.83
CA ASN A 347 -6.43 -14.12 29.97
C ASN A 347 -7.22 -14.88 31.04
N MET A 348 -6.57 -15.75 31.80
CA MET A 348 -7.20 -16.57 32.85
C MET A 348 -7.80 -15.76 34.03
N LYS A 349 -7.39 -14.51 34.22
CA LYS A 349 -7.66 -13.74 35.45
C LYS A 349 -8.84 -12.78 35.37
N ARG A 350 -9.37 -12.51 34.19
CA ARG A 350 -10.50 -11.60 34.04
C ARG A 350 -11.77 -12.35 33.62
N LYS A 351 -12.88 -12.07 34.31
CA LYS A 351 -14.24 -12.47 33.91
C LYS A 351 -14.76 -11.68 32.69
N SER A 352 -13.93 -10.92 32.01
CA SER A 352 -14.33 -10.12 30.85
C SER A 352 -13.71 -10.70 29.57
N ASP A 353 -14.53 -10.80 28.54
CA ASP A 353 -14.17 -11.24 27.19
C ASP A 353 -13.28 -10.24 26.43
N LEU A 354 -12.73 -9.24 27.12
CA LEU A 354 -11.88 -8.20 26.58
C LEU A 354 -10.46 -8.71 26.33
N THR A 355 -9.97 -8.47 25.14
CA THR A 355 -8.61 -8.81 24.70
C THR A 355 -7.74 -7.59 24.70
N LYS A 356 -6.67 -7.63 25.48
CA LYS A 356 -5.69 -6.54 25.52
C LYS A 356 -4.60 -6.74 24.50
N ILE A 357 -4.34 -5.68 23.71
CA ILE A 357 -3.31 -5.66 22.66
C ILE A 357 -2.30 -4.57 23.01
N ARG A 358 -1.02 -4.92 22.86
CA ARG A 358 0.10 -3.97 22.98
C ARG A 358 0.98 -4.07 21.75
N VAL A 359 1.21 -2.92 21.11
CA VAL A 359 2.14 -2.76 19.99
C VAL A 359 3.18 -1.71 20.37
N GLY A 360 4.45 -1.99 20.17
CA GLY A 360 5.51 -1.05 20.51
C GLY A 360 6.75 -1.18 19.63
N LEU A 361 7.49 -0.08 19.53
CA LEU A 361 8.85 -0.10 19.02
C LEU A 361 9.81 -0.54 20.14
N ALA A 362 10.73 -1.47 19.85
CA ALA A 362 11.74 -1.88 20.83
C ALA A 362 12.69 -0.72 21.15
N GLU A 363 13.14 -0.06 20.10
CA GLU A 363 14.06 1.07 20.15
C GLU A 363 13.89 1.98 18.94
N LEU A 364 14.41 3.19 19.05
CA LEU A 364 14.47 4.10 17.91
C LEU A 364 15.56 3.64 16.95
N PRO A 365 15.35 3.75 15.62
CA PRO A 365 16.37 3.40 14.65
C PRO A 365 17.61 4.27 14.83
N THR A 366 18.78 3.62 14.82
CA THR A 366 20.10 4.27 14.90
C THR A 366 20.80 4.33 13.54
N LEU A 367 20.24 3.66 12.55
CA LEU A 367 20.70 3.59 11.17
C LEU A 367 19.54 3.94 10.23
N ARG A 368 19.84 4.73 9.21
CA ARG A 368 18.87 5.11 8.18
C ARG A 368 19.57 5.06 6.82
N TYR A 369 18.94 4.46 5.84
CA TYR A 369 19.40 4.53 4.47
C TYR A 369 18.95 5.84 3.84
N VAL A 370 19.91 6.58 3.27
CA VAL A 370 19.61 7.81 2.53
C VAL A 370 19.81 7.57 1.05
N ARG A 371 18.76 7.80 0.28
CA ARG A 371 18.77 7.77 -1.17
C ARG A 371 19.04 9.17 -1.69
N LYS A 372 20.08 9.33 -2.49
CA LYS A 372 20.53 10.64 -3.03
C LYS A 372 20.95 10.52 -4.47
N VAL A 373 20.76 11.59 -5.24
CA VAL A 373 21.33 11.72 -6.58
C VAL A 373 22.85 11.88 -6.45
N SER A 374 23.59 10.92 -6.98
CA SER A 374 25.07 10.89 -6.91
C SER A 374 25.73 11.51 -8.14
N LYS A 375 25.02 11.56 -9.27
CA LYS A 375 25.50 12.11 -10.54
C LYS A 375 24.48 13.09 -11.10
N THR A 376 24.94 14.25 -11.46
CA THR A 376 24.13 15.32 -12.06
C THR A 376 24.34 15.36 -13.59
N ASN A 377 23.44 16.05 -14.30
CA ASN A 377 23.60 16.29 -15.74
C ASN A 377 24.94 16.99 -16.07
N LEU A 378 25.47 17.79 -15.13
CA LEU A 378 26.80 18.41 -15.28
C LEU A 378 27.93 17.37 -15.29
N ASP A 379 27.80 16.31 -14.48
CA ASP A 379 28.77 15.20 -14.48
C ASP A 379 28.77 14.45 -15.83
N LEU A 380 27.58 14.25 -16.39
CA LEU A 380 27.41 13.65 -17.71
C LEU A 380 28.06 14.54 -18.79
N LEU A 381 27.75 15.84 -18.80
CA LEU A 381 28.30 16.79 -19.73
C LEU A 381 29.85 16.87 -19.62
N SER A 382 30.39 16.83 -18.40
CA SER A 382 31.83 16.82 -18.20
C SER A 382 32.50 15.58 -18.85
N LYS A 383 31.87 14.38 -18.67
CA LYS A 383 32.37 13.15 -19.32
C LYS A 383 32.29 13.20 -20.83
N TYR A 384 31.23 13.77 -21.42
CA TYR A 384 31.14 14.01 -22.86
C TYR A 384 32.21 15.01 -23.35
N LYS A 385 32.45 16.07 -22.58
CA LYS A 385 33.54 17.03 -22.92
C LYS A 385 34.91 16.34 -22.94
N TYR A 386 35.21 15.47 -21.96
CA TYR A 386 36.44 14.67 -21.97
C TYR A 386 36.50 13.73 -23.18
N LEU A 387 35.40 13.04 -23.50
CA LEU A 387 35.33 12.16 -24.67
C LEU A 387 35.59 12.93 -25.97
N HIS A 388 35.02 14.13 -26.15
CA HIS A 388 35.25 15.00 -27.29
C HIS A 388 36.72 15.44 -27.39
N MET A 389 37.35 15.83 -26.26
CA MET A 389 38.75 16.18 -26.23
C MET A 389 39.67 15.00 -26.61
N TYR A 390 39.40 13.80 -26.12
CA TYR A 390 40.17 12.60 -26.45
C TYR A 390 40.03 12.19 -27.92
N MET A 391 38.91 12.43 -28.53
CA MET A 391 38.66 12.12 -29.94
C MET A 391 39.17 13.20 -30.90
N GLY A 392 39.78 14.28 -30.40
CA GLY A 392 40.37 15.35 -31.21
C GLY A 392 39.35 16.19 -31.99
N VAL A 393 38.07 16.14 -31.59
CA VAL A 393 36.99 16.95 -32.16
C VAL A 393 36.98 18.28 -31.41
N ASN A 394 37.74 19.26 -31.86
CA ASN A 394 37.59 20.64 -31.39
C ASN A 394 36.31 21.22 -31.99
N VAL A 395 35.34 21.57 -31.13
CA VAL A 395 34.18 22.40 -31.49
C VAL A 395 34.58 23.86 -31.39
#